data_7a3ee9fdb226e6ce89d7af8908d20e5b
#
_entry.id   7a3ee9fdb226e6ce89d7af8908d20e5b
#
_cell.length_a   1.000
_cell.length_b   1.000
_cell.length_c   1.000
_cell.angle_alpha   90.00
_cell.angle_beta   90.00
_cell.angle_gamma   90.00
#
_symmetry.space_group_name_H-M   'P 1'
#
loop_
_entity.id
_entity.type
_entity.pdbx_description
1 polymer ?
#
loop_
_entity_poly.entity_id
_entity_poly.type
_entity_poly.pdbx_seq_one_letter_code
_entity_poly.pdbx_strand_id
1 'polypeptide(L)'
;MSKLIYLDNAATTQVYPEVLDAMLPYFTEHYGNPAAIYSFAGESERAVAKARKQIADVIGAKTEEIYFTGGGSESDNWALKATAEAYSSKGKHIITSAIEHHAILHTAQWLELHGFEVTYVGVEIGRAHV
;
A
#
# COMPACT_ATOMS: atom_id res chain seq x y z
N MET A 1 30.99 -11.74 19.82
CA MET A 1 29.85 -11.97 18.90
C MET A 1 30.02 -11.06 17.71
N SER A 2 29.96 -11.57 16.47
CA SER A 2 30.02 -10.73 15.27
C SER A 2 28.78 -9.88 15.19
N LYS A 3 28.90 -8.57 14.90
CA LYS A 3 27.78 -7.67 14.69
C LYS A 3 27.08 -8.09 13.40
N LEU A 4 25.78 -8.41 13.48
CA LEU A 4 24.96 -8.65 12.29
C LEU A 4 24.87 -7.37 11.46
N ILE A 5 25.20 -7.47 10.16
CA ILE A 5 24.98 -6.40 9.19
C ILE A 5 23.86 -6.87 8.26
N TYR A 6 22.69 -6.22 8.36
CA TYR A 6 21.53 -6.52 7.53
C TYR A 6 21.41 -5.48 6.41
N LEU A 7 21.46 -5.93 5.16
CA LEU A 7 21.49 -5.08 3.97
C LEU A 7 20.27 -5.27 3.05
N ASP A 8 19.37 -6.20 3.37
CA ASP A 8 18.18 -6.49 2.56
C ASP A 8 16.95 -5.69 3.03
N ASN A 9 17.11 -4.37 3.12
CA ASN A 9 16.04 -3.48 3.60
C ASN A 9 14.88 -3.31 2.58
N ALA A 10 15.04 -3.80 1.36
CA ALA A 10 13.95 -3.89 0.40
C ALA A 10 12.94 -4.99 0.77
N ALA A 11 13.39 -6.06 1.41
CA ALA A 11 12.52 -7.14 1.87
C ALA A 11 11.79 -6.78 3.17
N THR A 12 12.52 -6.24 4.16
CA THR A 12 11.94 -5.83 5.46
C THR A 12 12.86 -4.85 6.19
N THR A 13 12.30 -4.11 7.13
CA THR A 13 13.03 -3.19 8.00
C THR A 13 12.65 -3.42 9.45
N GLN A 14 13.54 -3.05 10.36
CA GLN A 14 13.21 -2.99 11.77
C GLN A 14 12.22 -1.85 12.02
N VAL A 15 11.24 -2.09 12.88
CA VAL A 15 10.35 -1.02 13.37
C VAL A 15 11.16 -0.10 14.28
N TYR A 16 11.05 1.21 14.07
CA TYR A 16 11.67 2.18 14.97
C TYR A 16 11.07 2.10 16.37
N PRO A 17 11.87 2.22 17.44
CA PRO A 17 11.37 2.15 18.82
C PRO A 17 10.21 3.12 19.09
N GLU A 18 10.31 4.35 18.61
CA GLU A 18 9.28 5.39 18.78
C GLU A 18 7.96 5.02 18.10
N VAL A 19 8.03 4.29 16.98
CA VAL A 19 6.85 3.77 16.28
C VAL A 19 6.22 2.64 17.07
N LEU A 20 7.04 1.71 17.58
CA LEU A 20 6.57 0.61 18.43
C LEU A 20 5.87 1.15 19.68
N ASP A 21 6.49 2.11 20.38
CA ASP A 21 5.92 2.74 21.58
C ASP A 21 4.58 3.42 21.29
N ALA A 22 4.46 4.08 20.12
CA ALA A 22 3.21 4.70 19.69
C ALA A 22 2.12 3.67 19.33
N MET A 23 2.48 2.45 18.93
CA MET A 23 1.54 1.39 18.58
C MET A 23 1.02 0.62 19.81
N LEU A 24 1.86 0.39 20.82
CA LEU A 24 1.56 -0.50 21.95
C LEU A 24 0.23 -0.21 22.63
N PRO A 25 -0.18 1.05 22.92
CA PRO A 25 -1.46 1.33 23.59
C PRO A 25 -2.69 0.83 22.79
N TYR A 26 -2.59 0.75 21.47
CA TYR A 26 -3.70 0.29 20.64
C TYR A 26 -3.91 -1.22 20.64
N PHE A 27 -2.97 -1.99 21.19
CA PHE A 27 -3.14 -3.44 21.37
C PHE A 27 -3.81 -3.79 22.71
N THR A 28 -3.72 -2.93 23.72
CA THR A 28 -4.11 -3.28 25.09
C THR A 28 -5.05 -2.28 25.76
N GLU A 29 -5.00 -1.00 25.39
CA GLU A 29 -5.75 0.07 26.03
C GLU A 29 -6.82 0.68 25.12
N HIS A 30 -6.45 1.05 23.88
CA HIS A 30 -7.29 1.74 22.90
C HIS A 30 -7.71 0.82 21.75
N TYR A 31 -8.13 -0.41 22.07
CA TYR A 31 -8.47 -1.45 21.08
C TYR A 31 -9.92 -1.39 20.58
N GLY A 32 -10.65 -0.31 20.84
CA GLY A 32 -12.03 -0.13 20.40
C GLY A 32 -12.13 -0.10 18.86
N ASN A 33 -13.20 -0.68 18.33
CA ASN A 33 -13.46 -0.61 16.88
C ASN A 33 -13.75 0.85 16.49
N PRO A 34 -12.93 1.50 15.63
CA PRO A 34 -13.09 2.90 15.27
C PRO A 34 -14.42 3.22 14.54
N ALA A 35 -15.13 2.21 14.03
CA ALA A 35 -16.44 2.37 13.40
C ALA A 35 -17.62 2.23 14.37
N ALA A 36 -17.38 1.96 15.65
CA ALA A 36 -18.44 1.77 16.63
C ALA A 36 -18.91 3.11 17.23
N ILE A 37 -20.17 3.15 17.66
CA ILE A 37 -20.85 4.37 18.14
C ILE A 37 -20.65 4.63 19.65
N TYR A 38 -20.10 3.68 20.40
CA TYR A 38 -19.90 3.83 21.84
C TYR A 38 -18.62 4.59 22.16
N SER A 39 -18.58 5.24 23.31
CA SER A 39 -17.51 6.18 23.71
C SER A 39 -16.11 5.55 23.76
N PHE A 40 -15.97 4.27 24.11
CA PHE A 40 -14.70 3.55 24.13
C PHE A 40 -14.02 3.49 22.74
N ALA A 41 -14.80 3.52 21.66
CA ALA A 41 -14.28 3.53 20.28
C ALA A 41 -13.70 4.89 19.86
N GLY A 42 -14.09 5.97 20.53
CA GLY A 42 -13.75 7.34 20.11
C GLY A 42 -12.24 7.64 20.08
N GLU A 43 -11.44 6.99 20.94
CA GLU A 43 -9.98 7.16 20.90
C GLU A 43 -9.39 6.51 19.63
N SER A 44 -9.81 5.31 19.30
CA SER A 44 -9.38 4.62 18.08
C SER A 44 -9.80 5.37 16.82
N GLU A 45 -11.02 5.92 16.79
CA GLU A 45 -11.51 6.75 15.69
C GLU A 45 -10.63 8.00 15.47
N ARG A 46 -10.36 8.74 16.55
CA ARG A 46 -9.48 9.93 16.51
C ARG A 46 -8.06 9.58 16.06
N ALA A 47 -7.52 8.47 16.53
CA ALA A 47 -6.19 8.01 16.16
C ALA A 47 -6.09 7.70 14.66
N VAL A 48 -7.06 6.97 14.11
CA VAL A 48 -7.13 6.67 12.66
C VAL A 48 -7.28 7.97 11.85
N ALA A 49 -8.15 8.88 12.27
CA ALA A 49 -8.35 10.18 11.60
C ALA A 49 -7.07 11.02 11.63
N LYS A 50 -6.36 11.08 12.78
CA LYS A 50 -5.07 11.76 12.91
C LYS A 50 -4.00 11.15 12.00
N ALA A 51 -3.85 9.83 11.98
CA ALA A 51 -2.88 9.15 11.13
C ALA A 51 -3.15 9.41 9.63
N ARG A 52 -4.41 9.35 9.24
CA ARG A 52 -4.86 9.69 7.87
C ARG A 52 -4.48 11.10 7.48
N LYS A 53 -4.74 12.07 8.36
CA LYS A 53 -4.36 13.46 8.13
C LYS A 53 -2.84 13.64 8.03
N GLN A 54 -2.06 13.00 8.89
CA GLN A 54 -0.60 13.09 8.85
C GLN A 54 -0.03 12.59 7.52
N ILE A 55 -0.54 11.46 7.00
CA ILE A 55 -0.11 10.93 5.71
C ILE A 55 -0.52 11.89 4.58
N ALA A 56 -1.76 12.37 4.58
CA ALA A 56 -2.25 13.33 3.60
C ALA A 56 -1.37 14.58 3.54
N ASP A 57 -1.05 15.17 4.70
CA ASP A 57 -0.21 16.37 4.80
C ASP A 57 1.20 16.15 4.21
N VAL A 58 1.80 14.96 4.45
CA VAL A 58 3.16 14.64 3.97
C VAL A 58 3.22 14.51 2.44
N ILE A 59 2.20 13.93 1.82
CA ILE A 59 2.18 13.69 0.37
C ILE A 59 1.41 14.77 -0.41
N GLY A 60 0.88 15.80 0.28
CA GLY A 60 0.12 16.88 -0.35
C GLY A 60 -1.26 16.44 -0.87
N ALA A 61 -1.85 15.39 -0.28
CA ALA A 61 -3.17 14.89 -0.62
C ALA A 61 -4.24 15.42 0.32
N LYS A 62 -5.51 15.22 -0.03
CA LYS A 62 -6.63 15.41 0.88
C LYS A 62 -6.82 14.19 1.77
N THR A 63 -7.39 14.40 2.95
CA THR A 63 -7.61 13.32 3.93
C THR A 63 -8.50 12.20 3.36
N GLU A 64 -9.50 12.54 2.55
CA GLU A 64 -10.42 11.61 1.90
C GLU A 64 -9.79 10.81 0.73
N GLU A 65 -8.59 11.18 0.31
CA GLU A 65 -7.82 10.46 -0.71
C GLU A 65 -6.91 9.37 -0.11
N ILE A 66 -6.84 9.28 1.23
CA ILE A 66 -6.01 8.30 1.93
C ILE A 66 -6.86 7.10 2.36
N TYR A 67 -6.46 5.92 1.96
CA TYR A 67 -7.10 4.66 2.31
C TYR A 67 -6.10 3.70 2.95
N PHE A 68 -6.44 3.15 4.10
CA PHE A 68 -5.64 2.11 4.75
C PHE A 68 -6.07 0.74 4.24
N THR A 69 -5.11 -0.09 3.90
CA THR A 69 -5.29 -1.46 3.42
C THR A 69 -4.56 -2.45 4.31
N GLY A 70 -4.84 -3.73 4.16
CA GLY A 70 -4.18 -4.80 4.90
C GLY A 70 -2.73 -5.05 4.47
N GLY A 71 -2.27 -4.41 3.38
CA GLY A 71 -0.89 -4.52 2.90
C GLY A 71 -0.73 -4.09 1.46
N GLY A 72 0.53 -4.06 0.96
CA GLY A 72 0.88 -3.61 -0.38
C GLY A 72 0.15 -4.37 -1.48
N SER A 73 0.00 -5.69 -1.35
CA SER A 73 -0.73 -6.51 -2.35
C SER A 73 -2.19 -6.09 -2.53
N GLU A 74 -2.88 -5.72 -1.46
CA GLU A 74 -4.23 -5.18 -1.55
C GLU A 74 -4.24 -3.82 -2.22
N SER A 75 -3.33 -2.92 -1.83
CA SER A 75 -3.20 -1.59 -2.42
C SER A 75 -2.92 -1.66 -3.92
N ASP A 76 -1.98 -2.50 -4.36
CA ASP A 76 -1.61 -2.69 -5.76
C ASP A 76 -2.80 -3.21 -6.57
N ASN A 77 -3.48 -4.24 -6.07
CA ASN A 77 -4.65 -4.80 -6.72
C ASN A 77 -5.77 -3.77 -6.85
N TRP A 78 -6.04 -3.03 -5.78
CA TRP A 78 -7.08 -2.00 -5.80
C TRP A 78 -6.74 -0.88 -6.78
N ALA A 79 -5.52 -0.34 -6.71
CA ALA A 79 -5.07 0.73 -7.61
C ALA A 79 -5.18 0.33 -9.08
N LEU A 80 -4.68 -0.85 -9.45
CA LEU A 80 -4.70 -1.30 -10.84
C LEU A 80 -6.11 -1.64 -11.33
N LYS A 81 -6.85 -2.47 -10.60
CA LYS A 81 -8.18 -2.93 -11.02
C LYS A 81 -9.19 -1.78 -11.06
N ALA A 82 -9.23 -0.96 -10.01
CA ALA A 82 -10.17 0.16 -9.96
C ALA A 82 -9.85 1.21 -11.03
N THR A 83 -8.58 1.50 -11.29
CA THR A 83 -8.19 2.42 -12.36
C THR A 83 -8.54 1.85 -13.74
N ALA A 84 -8.21 0.58 -13.99
CA ALA A 84 -8.53 -0.09 -15.25
C ALA A 84 -10.04 -0.09 -15.53
N GLU A 85 -10.85 -0.40 -14.53
CA GLU A 85 -12.31 -0.40 -14.63
C GLU A 85 -12.85 1.01 -14.85
N ALA A 86 -12.47 1.98 -14.02
CA ALA A 86 -12.97 3.36 -14.09
C ALA A 86 -12.63 4.07 -15.41
N TYR A 87 -11.50 3.72 -16.01
CA TYR A 87 -11.04 4.34 -17.26
C TYR A 87 -11.19 3.44 -18.49
N SER A 88 -11.86 2.30 -18.40
CA SER A 88 -12.02 1.31 -19.47
C SER A 88 -12.64 1.88 -20.78
N SER A 89 -13.42 2.96 -20.66
CA SER A 89 -13.98 3.69 -21.82
C SER A 89 -12.97 4.59 -22.53
N LYS A 90 -11.84 4.96 -21.87
CA LYS A 90 -10.79 5.81 -22.43
C LYS A 90 -9.66 5.00 -23.08
N GLY A 91 -9.49 3.75 -22.66
CA GLY A 91 -8.47 2.85 -23.15
C GLY A 91 -8.37 1.60 -22.30
N LYS A 92 -7.81 0.54 -22.88
CA LYS A 92 -7.65 -0.75 -22.21
C LYS A 92 -6.21 -1.29 -22.31
N HIS A 93 -5.24 -0.40 -22.49
CA HIS A 93 -3.83 -0.78 -22.54
C HIS A 93 -3.11 -0.33 -21.28
N ILE A 94 -2.40 -1.25 -20.66
CA ILE A 94 -1.62 -1.08 -19.42
C ILE A 94 -0.16 -1.37 -19.74
N ILE A 95 0.74 -0.54 -19.26
CA ILE A 95 2.18 -0.75 -19.39
C ILE A 95 2.74 -0.95 -17.98
N THR A 96 3.49 -2.02 -17.79
CA THR A 96 4.15 -2.34 -16.52
C THR A 96 5.55 -2.91 -16.76
N SER A 97 6.34 -3.05 -15.71
CA SER A 97 7.65 -3.67 -15.79
C SER A 97 7.57 -5.20 -15.66
N ALA A 98 8.46 -5.90 -16.35
CA ALA A 98 8.58 -7.36 -16.24
C ALA A 98 9.17 -7.83 -14.89
N ILE A 99 9.75 -6.90 -14.09
CA ILE A 99 10.39 -7.19 -12.80
C ILE A 99 9.57 -6.69 -11.60
N GLU A 100 8.30 -6.38 -11.81
CA GLU A 100 7.41 -5.95 -10.74
C GLU A 100 7.18 -7.05 -9.69
N HIS A 101 6.73 -6.64 -8.52
CA HIS A 101 6.26 -7.58 -7.51
C HIS A 101 5.09 -8.41 -8.03
N HIS A 102 4.96 -9.65 -7.56
CA HIS A 102 3.89 -10.56 -7.97
C HIS A 102 2.48 -9.99 -7.81
N ALA A 103 2.26 -9.10 -6.84
CA ALA A 103 0.98 -8.40 -6.67
C ALA A 103 0.59 -7.58 -7.91
N ILE A 104 1.57 -6.96 -8.59
CA ILE A 104 1.37 -6.23 -9.84
C ILE A 104 1.25 -7.20 -11.01
N LEU A 105 2.22 -8.14 -11.17
CA LEU A 105 2.25 -9.06 -12.32
C LEU A 105 0.99 -9.93 -12.40
N HIS A 106 0.56 -10.53 -11.28
CA HIS A 106 -0.65 -11.36 -11.27
C HIS A 106 -1.93 -10.53 -11.50
N THR A 107 -1.95 -9.28 -11.01
CA THR A 107 -3.06 -8.37 -11.30
C THR A 107 -3.10 -7.98 -12.77
N ALA A 108 -1.96 -7.71 -13.40
CA ALA A 108 -1.85 -7.44 -14.82
C ALA A 108 -2.34 -8.64 -15.66
N GLN A 109 -1.88 -9.86 -15.35
CA GLN A 109 -2.35 -11.09 -15.99
C GLN A 109 -3.86 -11.29 -15.82
N TRP A 110 -4.39 -11.00 -14.65
CA TRP A 110 -5.84 -11.05 -14.42
C TRP A 110 -6.59 -10.06 -15.32
N LEU A 111 -6.06 -8.84 -15.50
CA LEU A 111 -6.65 -7.83 -16.39
C LEU A 111 -6.60 -8.25 -17.85
N GLU A 112 -5.54 -8.93 -18.31
CA GLU A 112 -5.48 -9.52 -19.66
C GLU A 112 -6.64 -10.49 -19.90
N LEU A 113 -6.94 -11.37 -18.94
CA LEU A 113 -8.08 -12.28 -19.01
C LEU A 113 -9.44 -11.57 -19.01
N HIS A 114 -9.46 -10.28 -18.61
CA HIS A 114 -10.68 -9.44 -18.56
C HIS A 114 -10.74 -8.38 -19.67
N GLY A 115 -9.96 -8.60 -20.76
CA GLY A 115 -10.07 -7.82 -21.99
C GLY A 115 -9.25 -6.52 -21.98
N PHE A 116 -8.21 -6.45 -21.17
CA PHE A 116 -7.17 -5.43 -21.25
C PHE A 116 -5.95 -5.97 -22.02
N GLU A 117 -5.22 -5.09 -22.66
CA GLU A 117 -3.90 -5.37 -23.23
C GLU A 117 -2.84 -4.95 -22.21
N VAL A 118 -1.80 -5.77 -22.01
CA VAL A 118 -0.69 -5.44 -21.13
C VAL A 118 0.65 -5.54 -21.85
N THR A 119 1.44 -4.49 -21.75
CA THR A 119 2.83 -4.49 -22.21
C THR A 119 3.75 -4.60 -21.00
N TYR A 120 4.58 -5.64 -20.98
CA TYR A 120 5.61 -5.85 -19.96
C TYR A 120 6.95 -5.34 -20.48
N VAL A 121 7.42 -4.22 -19.94
CA VAL A 121 8.72 -3.64 -20.33
C VAL A 121 9.84 -4.43 -19.67
N GLY A 122 10.74 -4.95 -20.48
CA GLY A 122 11.92 -5.67 -20.01
C GLY A 122 12.95 -4.74 -19.36
N VAL A 123 13.91 -5.33 -18.64
CA VAL A 123 15.05 -4.62 -18.04
C VAL A 123 16.35 -5.31 -18.43
N GLU A 124 17.41 -4.53 -18.59
CA GLU A 124 18.78 -5.04 -18.73
C GLU A 124 19.45 -5.12 -17.36
N ILE A 125 20.27 -6.16 -17.15
CA ILE A 125 21.06 -6.30 -15.92
C ILE A 125 21.97 -5.09 -15.75
N GLY A 126 21.84 -4.40 -14.61
CA GLY A 126 22.65 -3.21 -14.27
C GLY A 126 22.15 -1.89 -14.84
N ARG A 127 21.00 -1.89 -15.53
CA ARG A 127 20.32 -0.66 -15.98
C ARG A 127 18.88 -0.64 -15.52
N ALA A 128 18.43 0.52 -15.09
CA ALA A 128 17.00 0.78 -14.99
C ALA A 128 16.42 0.80 -16.42
N HIS A 129 15.18 0.43 -16.56
CA HIS A 129 14.43 0.29 -17.81
C HIS A 129 14.97 1.05 -19.03
N VAL A 130 15.11 0.34 -20.12
CA VAL A 130 15.38 0.92 -21.44
C VAL A 130 14.09 0.90 -22.24
#